data_c88a7d3c6d349bea5bb4d5be958dc889
#
_entry.id   c88a7d3c6d349bea5bb4d5be958dc889
#
_cell.length_a   1.000
_cell.length_b   1.000
_cell.length_c   1.000
_cell.angle_alpha   90.00
_cell.angle_beta   90.00
_cell.angle_gamma   90.00
#
_symmetry.space_group_name_H-M   'P 1'
#
loop_
_entity.id
_entity.type
_entity.pdbx_description
1 polymer ?
#
loop_
_entity_poly.entity_id
_entity_poly.type
_entity_poly.pdbx_seq_one_letter_code
_entity_poly.pdbx_strand_id
1 'polypeptide(L)'
;MSGKQLTLKECLDQFGFAQLSEPEGLGVIDIDQFQLRNTEERARDNGVNDIPPFLQLRLHTFGHFLYEKYILKDWPDAVFNKYLIWDGVDKDNQGWHTDMFESYDVFLLYYLDDTFPETGGSINFKWKNEEGISEELSFQPTAGDLFMISNKRGFWHKAGQSSIQRRVCSFDFNTNDS
;
A
#
# COMPACT_ATOMS: atom_id res chain seq x y z
N MET A 1 20.05 21.17 -15.67
CA MET A 1 20.55 19.85 -15.27
C MET A 1 19.34 18.91 -15.35
N SER A 2 19.30 17.98 -16.30
CA SER A 2 18.24 16.97 -16.35
C SER A 2 18.56 15.94 -15.26
N GLY A 3 17.83 15.99 -14.14
CA GLY A 3 17.92 14.95 -13.14
C GLY A 3 17.58 13.59 -13.78
N LYS A 4 18.39 12.58 -13.55
CA LYS A 4 18.09 11.20 -13.96
C LYS A 4 16.77 10.81 -13.26
N GLN A 5 15.78 10.41 -14.02
CA GLN A 5 14.56 9.84 -13.44
C GLN A 5 14.90 8.45 -12.90
N LEU A 6 14.63 8.24 -11.61
CA LEU A 6 14.85 6.94 -10.97
C LEU A 6 13.81 5.91 -11.47
N THR A 7 14.25 4.66 -11.58
CA THR A 7 13.33 3.51 -11.76
C THR A 7 12.57 3.25 -10.47
N LEU A 8 11.50 2.44 -10.53
CA LEU A 8 10.76 2.04 -9.31
C LEU A 8 11.66 1.29 -8.34
N LYS A 9 12.48 0.37 -8.84
CA LYS A 9 13.45 -0.37 -8.01
C LYS A 9 14.43 0.58 -7.33
N GLU A 10 15.01 1.54 -8.06
CA GLU A 10 15.91 2.56 -7.48
C GLU A 10 15.20 3.40 -6.40
N CYS A 11 13.92 3.77 -6.60
CA CYS A 11 13.14 4.47 -5.56
C CYS A 11 12.96 3.60 -4.31
N LEU A 12 12.60 2.33 -4.46
CA LEU A 12 12.41 1.42 -3.33
C LEU A 12 13.72 1.15 -2.59
N ASP A 13 14.84 1.01 -3.32
CA ASP A 13 16.16 0.77 -2.71
C ASP A 13 16.69 2.01 -1.97
N GLN A 14 16.32 3.22 -2.42
CA GLN A 14 16.80 4.47 -1.82
C GLN A 14 15.88 5.01 -0.72
N PHE A 15 14.56 4.98 -0.92
CA PHE A 15 13.58 5.62 -0.03
C PHE A 15 12.65 4.63 0.67
N GLY A 16 12.57 3.40 0.17
CA GLY A 16 11.66 2.38 0.66
C GLY A 16 10.22 2.50 0.14
N PHE A 17 9.92 3.49 -0.68
CA PHE A 17 8.59 3.68 -1.28
C PHE A 17 8.66 4.41 -2.61
N ALA A 18 7.57 4.31 -3.38
CA ALA A 18 7.28 5.12 -4.56
C ALA A 18 5.79 5.42 -4.64
N GLN A 19 5.41 6.67 -4.92
CA GLN A 19 4.05 7.00 -5.34
C GLN A 19 3.93 6.73 -6.84
N LEU A 20 2.92 5.96 -7.22
CA LEU A 20 2.66 5.59 -8.61
C LEU A 20 1.55 6.45 -9.18
N SER A 21 1.62 6.70 -10.49
CA SER A 21 0.51 7.33 -11.18
C SER A 21 -0.71 6.41 -11.15
N GLU A 22 -1.90 7.00 -11.04
CA GLU A 22 -3.16 6.28 -11.11
C GLU A 22 -3.16 5.35 -12.35
N PRO A 23 -3.54 4.06 -12.17
CA PRO A 23 -3.60 3.15 -13.29
C PRO A 23 -4.76 3.55 -14.22
N GLU A 24 -4.43 4.09 -15.39
CA GLU A 24 -5.43 4.44 -16.39
C GLU A 24 -6.31 3.24 -16.74
N GLY A 25 -7.61 3.44 -16.75
CA GLY A 25 -8.58 2.52 -17.34
C GLY A 25 -9.26 1.54 -16.39
N LEU A 26 -8.95 1.51 -15.09
CA LEU A 26 -9.58 0.57 -14.15
C LEU A 26 -10.72 1.17 -13.33
N GLY A 27 -10.82 2.49 -13.29
CA GLY A 27 -11.76 3.19 -12.41
C GLY A 27 -11.50 2.88 -10.93
N VAL A 28 -11.95 3.73 -10.06
CA VAL A 28 -11.94 3.47 -8.61
C VAL A 28 -12.74 2.18 -8.38
N ILE A 29 -12.18 1.24 -7.61
CA ILE A 29 -12.91 0.06 -7.18
C ILE A 29 -14.02 0.54 -6.26
N ASP A 30 -15.24 0.63 -6.78
CA ASP A 30 -16.40 1.03 -5.97
C ASP A 30 -16.78 -0.13 -5.04
N ILE A 31 -16.38 0.00 -3.78
CA ILE A 31 -16.74 -0.95 -2.73
C ILE A 31 -17.93 -0.49 -1.90
N ASP A 32 -18.51 0.68 -2.17
CA ASP A 32 -19.69 1.18 -1.45
C ASP A 32 -20.92 0.31 -1.73
N GLN A 33 -20.95 -0.37 -2.87
CA GLN A 33 -21.98 -1.35 -3.19
C GLN A 33 -21.91 -2.61 -2.32
N PHE A 34 -20.78 -2.80 -1.60
CA PHE A 34 -20.55 -3.95 -0.74
C PHE A 34 -20.53 -3.47 0.70
N GLN A 35 -21.52 -3.86 1.48
CA GLN A 35 -21.48 -3.66 2.92
C GLN A 35 -20.39 -4.55 3.52
N LEU A 36 -19.16 -4.04 3.51
CA LEU A 36 -18.12 -4.61 4.33
C LEU A 36 -18.60 -4.46 5.78
N ARG A 37 -18.85 -5.58 6.44
CA ARG A 37 -19.28 -5.54 7.83
C ARG A 37 -18.15 -4.96 8.66
N ASN A 38 -18.35 -3.73 9.09
CA ASN A 38 -17.44 -3.00 9.96
C ASN A 38 -17.43 -3.66 11.33
N THR A 39 -16.40 -4.43 11.65
CA THR A 39 -16.14 -4.88 13.01
C THR A 39 -14.75 -4.45 13.40
N GLU A 40 -14.62 -3.75 14.52
CA GLU A 40 -13.33 -3.29 15.08
C GLU A 40 -12.31 -4.44 15.24
N GLU A 41 -12.78 -5.67 15.38
CA GLU A 41 -11.95 -6.89 15.43
C GLU A 41 -11.36 -7.28 14.08
N ARG A 42 -11.95 -6.88 12.97
CA ARG A 42 -11.53 -7.29 11.61
C ARG A 42 -10.36 -6.53 11.06
N ALA A 43 -10.09 -5.33 11.53
CA ALA A 43 -8.86 -4.61 11.22
C ALA A 43 -7.62 -5.39 11.71
N ARG A 44 -7.80 -6.29 12.69
CA ARG A 44 -6.74 -7.17 13.22
C ARG A 44 -6.70 -8.55 12.56
N ASP A 45 -7.83 -9.04 12.05
CA ASP A 45 -7.99 -10.44 11.60
C ASP A 45 -7.94 -10.62 10.09
N ASN A 46 -7.34 -9.70 9.33
CA ASN A 46 -7.18 -9.87 7.88
C ASN A 46 -8.47 -10.28 7.16
N GLY A 47 -9.54 -9.56 7.34
CA GLY A 47 -10.93 -9.76 6.90
C GLY A 47 -11.23 -10.22 5.48
N VAL A 48 -10.34 -10.98 4.86
CA VAL A 48 -10.47 -11.57 3.52
C VAL A 48 -11.65 -12.54 3.44
N ASN A 49 -12.08 -13.13 4.55
CA ASN A 49 -13.09 -14.20 4.55
C ASN A 49 -14.52 -13.72 4.26
N ASP A 50 -14.78 -12.42 4.31
CA ASP A 50 -16.13 -11.86 4.08
C ASP A 50 -16.22 -10.96 2.85
N ILE A 51 -15.23 -10.95 1.99
CA ILE A 51 -15.29 -10.22 0.73
C ILE A 51 -16.21 -10.98 -0.22
N PRO A 52 -17.26 -10.35 -0.78
CA PRO A 52 -18.13 -10.99 -1.75
C PRO A 52 -17.35 -11.56 -2.93
N PRO A 53 -17.71 -12.74 -3.48
CA PRO A 53 -16.95 -13.40 -4.56
C PRO A 53 -16.69 -12.52 -5.78
N PHE A 54 -17.65 -11.68 -6.13
CA PHE A 54 -17.48 -10.71 -7.23
C PHE A 54 -16.37 -9.70 -6.96
N LEU A 55 -16.31 -9.17 -5.75
CA LEU A 55 -15.27 -8.22 -5.35
C LEU A 55 -13.91 -8.93 -5.26
N GLN A 56 -13.89 -10.18 -4.77
CA GLN A 56 -12.67 -10.99 -4.78
C GLN A 56 -12.11 -11.13 -6.19
N LEU A 57 -12.95 -11.44 -7.17
CA LEU A 57 -12.53 -11.55 -8.56
C LEU A 57 -11.97 -10.23 -9.10
N ARG A 58 -12.62 -9.10 -8.79
CA ARG A 58 -12.14 -7.78 -9.22
C ARG A 58 -10.78 -7.44 -8.58
N LEU A 59 -10.62 -7.66 -7.29
CA LEU A 59 -9.36 -7.43 -6.58
C LEU A 59 -8.25 -8.32 -7.10
N HIS A 60 -8.54 -9.59 -7.36
CA HIS A 60 -7.58 -10.51 -7.96
C HIS A 60 -7.13 -10.05 -9.35
N THR A 61 -8.09 -9.68 -10.21
CA THR A 61 -7.80 -9.14 -11.55
C THR A 61 -6.98 -7.85 -11.47
N PHE A 62 -7.31 -6.97 -10.52
CA PHE A 62 -6.58 -5.73 -10.31
C PHE A 62 -5.17 -5.99 -9.79
N GLY A 63 -5.01 -6.91 -8.85
CA GLY A 63 -3.70 -7.34 -8.37
C GLY A 63 -2.80 -7.88 -9.48
N HIS A 64 -3.35 -8.71 -10.37
CA HIS A 64 -2.61 -9.19 -11.56
C HIS A 64 -2.24 -8.07 -12.52
N PHE A 65 -3.13 -7.12 -12.74
CA PHE A 65 -2.81 -5.95 -13.57
C PHE A 65 -1.66 -5.12 -12.96
N LEU A 66 -1.69 -4.87 -11.65
CA LEU A 66 -0.60 -4.17 -10.94
C LEU A 66 0.72 -4.95 -11.03
N TYR A 67 0.64 -6.28 -10.88
CA TYR A 67 1.76 -7.19 -11.03
C TYR A 67 2.43 -7.06 -12.41
N GLU A 68 1.66 -7.17 -13.48
CA GLU A 68 2.16 -7.06 -14.84
C GLU A 68 2.71 -5.65 -15.15
N LYS A 69 2.02 -4.61 -14.68
CA LYS A 69 2.36 -3.22 -15.00
C LYS A 69 3.59 -2.72 -14.25
N TYR A 70 3.71 -3.06 -12.98
CA TYR A 70 4.70 -2.43 -12.10
C TYR A 70 5.75 -3.38 -11.54
N ILE A 71 5.43 -4.66 -11.38
CA ILE A 71 6.31 -5.61 -10.69
C ILE A 71 7.19 -6.36 -11.68
N LEU A 72 6.62 -7.02 -12.69
CA LEU A 72 7.34 -7.91 -13.59
C LEU A 72 8.50 -7.25 -14.33
N LYS A 73 8.44 -5.95 -14.57
CA LYS A 73 9.48 -5.21 -15.29
C LYS A 73 10.81 -5.22 -14.54
N ASP A 74 10.75 -5.02 -13.21
CA ASP A 74 11.93 -4.88 -12.37
C ASP A 74 12.22 -6.18 -11.58
N TRP A 75 11.23 -7.08 -11.45
CA TRP A 75 11.30 -8.37 -10.77
C TRP A 75 10.58 -9.47 -11.59
N PRO A 76 11.25 -10.01 -12.65
CA PRO A 76 10.61 -10.97 -13.56
C PRO A 76 10.21 -12.29 -12.90
N ASP A 77 10.86 -12.66 -11.79
CA ASP A 77 10.60 -13.89 -11.03
C ASP A 77 9.70 -13.65 -9.81
N ALA A 78 9.11 -12.46 -9.69
CA ALA A 78 8.21 -12.14 -8.60
C ALA A 78 6.95 -13.00 -8.62
N VAL A 79 6.33 -13.15 -7.46
CA VAL A 79 5.06 -13.86 -7.30
C VAL A 79 4.06 -12.95 -6.61
N PHE A 80 2.85 -12.86 -7.18
CA PHE A 80 1.72 -12.23 -6.51
C PHE A 80 1.16 -13.19 -5.44
N ASN A 81 1.24 -12.80 -4.17
CA ASN A 81 0.87 -13.64 -3.05
C ASN A 81 -0.60 -13.52 -2.67
N LYS A 82 -1.02 -12.33 -2.30
CA LYS A 82 -2.35 -12.09 -1.75
C LYS A 82 -2.76 -10.62 -1.91
N TYR A 83 -4.03 -10.38 -1.67
CA TYR A 83 -4.57 -9.04 -1.44
C TYR A 83 -5.35 -9.01 -0.12
N LEU A 84 -5.40 -7.83 0.49
CA LEU A 84 -6.13 -7.57 1.73
C LEU A 84 -6.92 -6.26 1.56
N ILE A 85 -8.05 -6.16 2.25
CA ILE A 85 -8.73 -4.88 2.43
C ILE A 85 -8.67 -4.51 3.91
N TRP A 86 -8.13 -3.33 4.14
CA TRP A 86 -8.15 -2.70 5.46
C TRP A 86 -9.34 -1.74 5.48
N ASP A 87 -10.27 -1.97 6.39
CA ASP A 87 -11.45 -1.11 6.58
C ASP A 87 -11.53 -0.74 8.06
N GLY A 88 -11.48 0.55 8.35
CA GLY A 88 -11.64 0.97 9.74
C GLY A 88 -11.38 2.45 9.97
N VAL A 89 -11.94 2.92 11.06
CA VAL A 89 -11.52 4.13 11.75
C VAL A 89 -10.36 3.72 12.65
N ASP A 90 -9.17 4.08 12.26
CA ASP A 90 -7.96 3.76 13.02
C ASP A 90 -7.92 4.65 14.27
N LYS A 91 -8.36 4.12 15.37
CA LYS A 91 -8.27 4.80 16.68
C LYS A 91 -6.87 4.73 17.25
N ASP A 92 -6.09 3.73 16.80
CA ASP A 92 -4.74 3.51 17.28
C ASP A 92 -3.73 4.05 16.27
N ASN A 93 -2.91 4.97 16.72
CA ASN A 93 -1.75 5.43 15.97
C ASN A 93 -0.76 4.27 15.85
N GLN A 94 -0.72 3.62 14.69
CA GLN A 94 0.31 2.62 14.42
C GLN A 94 1.67 3.30 14.53
N GLY A 95 2.55 2.75 15.38
CA GLY A 95 3.93 3.20 15.46
C GLY A 95 4.68 2.95 14.14
N TRP A 96 5.86 3.52 14.01
CA TRP A 96 6.76 3.19 12.91
C TRP A 96 7.09 1.70 12.91
N HIS A 97 6.84 1.01 11.80
CA HIS A 97 7.07 -0.42 11.65
C HIS A 97 7.53 -0.77 10.23
N THR A 98 8.02 -1.98 10.11
CA THR A 98 8.21 -2.72 8.87
C THR A 98 7.49 -4.04 9.06
N ASP A 99 6.88 -4.58 8.02
CA ASP A 99 6.16 -5.87 8.10
C ASP A 99 7.11 -7.06 7.92
N MET A 100 8.29 -7.00 8.56
CA MET A 100 9.41 -7.94 8.37
C MET A 100 9.08 -9.42 8.67
N PHE A 101 7.93 -9.68 9.28
CA PHE A 101 7.49 -11.05 9.58
C PHE A 101 6.58 -11.64 8.50
N GLU A 102 6.22 -10.84 7.51
CA GLU A 102 5.39 -11.28 6.41
C GLU A 102 6.25 -11.90 5.29
N SER A 103 5.64 -12.79 4.52
CA SER A 103 6.31 -13.53 3.45
C SER A 103 6.34 -12.77 2.12
N TYR A 104 6.40 -11.43 2.17
CA TYR A 104 6.47 -10.58 0.99
C TYR A 104 7.51 -9.48 1.16
N ASP A 105 8.09 -9.04 0.04
CA ASP A 105 9.17 -8.05 0.01
C ASP A 105 8.70 -6.67 -0.42
N VAL A 106 7.64 -6.64 -1.24
CA VAL A 106 7.04 -5.43 -1.79
C VAL A 106 5.53 -5.55 -1.69
N PHE A 107 4.87 -4.47 -1.33
CA PHE A 107 3.42 -4.37 -1.40
C PHE A 107 2.96 -3.03 -1.97
N LEU A 108 1.78 -3.05 -2.56
CA LEU A 108 1.13 -1.86 -3.08
C LEU A 108 -0.09 -1.55 -2.23
N LEU A 109 -0.21 -0.29 -1.80
CA LEU A 109 -1.40 0.25 -1.14
C LEU A 109 -2.20 1.07 -2.13
N TYR A 110 -3.43 0.66 -2.38
CA TYR A 110 -4.40 1.37 -3.20
C TYR A 110 -5.49 1.95 -2.32
N TYR A 111 -5.59 3.27 -2.29
CA TYR A 111 -6.55 3.98 -1.46
C TYR A 111 -7.92 4.06 -2.13
N LEU A 112 -8.96 3.76 -1.37
CA LEU A 112 -10.35 3.75 -1.83
C LEU A 112 -11.13 4.97 -1.35
N ASP A 113 -10.61 5.67 -0.34
CA ASP A 113 -11.23 6.86 0.26
C ASP A 113 -10.26 8.04 0.24
N ASP A 114 -10.84 9.23 0.15
CA ASP A 114 -10.10 10.47 0.35
C ASP A 114 -9.74 10.64 1.83
N THR A 115 -8.54 11.13 2.08
CA THR A 115 -8.12 11.56 3.41
C THR A 115 -7.84 13.06 3.41
N PHE A 116 -8.01 13.72 4.56
CA PHE A 116 -7.84 15.15 4.69
C PHE A 116 -7.02 15.50 5.93
N PRO A 117 -6.23 16.58 5.94
CA PRO A 117 -5.43 16.97 7.10
C PRO A 117 -6.23 17.06 8.40
N GLU A 118 -7.47 17.57 8.33
CA GLU A 118 -8.37 17.74 9.47
C GLU A 118 -8.97 16.42 9.99
N THR A 119 -9.05 15.39 9.15
CA THR A 119 -9.55 14.06 9.53
C THR A 119 -8.44 13.07 9.79
N GLY A 120 -7.20 13.40 9.41
CA GLY A 120 -6.06 12.51 9.50
C GLY A 120 -6.02 11.47 8.38
N GLY A 121 -5.45 10.29 8.66
CA GLY A 121 -5.37 9.19 7.69
C GLY A 121 -4.17 9.26 6.75
N SER A 122 -3.15 10.08 7.07
CA SER A 122 -1.92 10.15 6.30
C SER A 122 -1.21 8.80 6.21
N ILE A 123 -0.43 8.61 5.13
CA ILE A 123 0.63 7.59 5.08
C ILE A 123 1.97 8.26 5.25
N ASN A 124 2.80 7.72 6.11
CA ASN A 124 4.08 8.30 6.48
C ASN A 124 5.19 7.30 6.23
N PHE A 125 6.30 7.78 5.69
CA PHE A 125 7.49 7.01 5.38
C PHE A 125 8.70 7.57 6.11
N LYS A 126 9.61 6.69 6.50
CA LYS A 126 10.86 7.04 7.15
C LYS A 126 11.98 6.15 6.65
N TRP A 127 13.11 6.73 6.32
CA TRP A 127 14.32 6.04 5.89
C TRP A 127 15.56 6.72 6.41
N LYS A 128 16.70 6.09 6.20
CA LYS A 128 18.01 6.72 6.44
C LYS A 128 18.65 7.03 5.10
N ASN A 129 19.10 8.28 4.93
CA ASN A 129 19.88 8.68 3.77
C ASN A 129 21.32 8.11 3.83
N GLU A 130 22.11 8.38 2.79
CA GLU A 130 23.50 7.90 2.68
C GLU A 130 24.41 8.36 3.85
N GLU A 131 24.09 9.48 4.48
CA GLU A 131 24.79 10.00 5.65
C GLU A 131 24.32 9.38 6.98
N GLY A 132 23.33 8.47 6.92
CA GLY A 132 22.72 7.84 8.09
C GLY A 132 21.72 8.73 8.84
N ILE A 133 21.37 9.88 8.29
CA ILE A 133 20.38 10.80 8.83
C ILE A 133 18.99 10.28 8.51
N SER A 134 18.10 10.27 9.51
CA SER A 134 16.71 9.89 9.32
C SER A 134 15.95 11.01 8.61
N GLU A 135 15.28 10.63 7.54
CA GLU A 135 14.35 11.48 6.78
C GLU A 135 12.93 10.94 6.89
N GLU A 136 11.96 11.82 6.86
CA GLU A 136 10.53 11.47 6.94
C GLU A 136 9.75 12.23 5.87
N LEU A 137 8.75 11.57 5.30
CA LEU A 137 7.81 12.16 4.36
C LEU A 137 6.40 11.67 4.67
N SER A 138 5.43 12.58 4.56
CA SER A 138 4.03 12.32 4.82
C SER A 138 3.20 12.67 3.60
N PHE A 139 2.25 11.81 3.27
CA PHE A 139 1.26 12.04 2.22
C PHE A 139 -0.14 12.02 2.81
N GLN A 140 -1.02 12.77 2.20
CA GLN A 140 -2.44 12.74 2.45
C GLN A 140 -3.12 12.08 1.24
N PRO A 141 -3.33 10.74 1.27
CA PRO A 141 -3.86 10.04 0.12
C PRO A 141 -5.29 10.42 -0.23
N THR A 142 -5.60 10.36 -1.51
CA THR A 142 -6.95 10.44 -2.06
C THR A 142 -7.35 9.12 -2.71
N ALA A 143 -8.65 8.93 -2.94
CA ALA A 143 -9.14 7.74 -3.64
C ALA A 143 -8.47 7.61 -5.01
N GLY A 144 -7.93 6.43 -5.31
CA GLY A 144 -7.13 6.16 -6.51
C GLY A 144 -5.62 6.27 -6.32
N ASP A 145 -5.14 6.89 -5.24
CA ASP A 145 -3.71 6.93 -4.97
C ASP A 145 -3.13 5.53 -4.74
N LEU A 146 -1.95 5.31 -5.33
CA LEU A 146 -1.24 4.05 -5.27
C LEU A 146 0.20 4.27 -4.79
N PHE A 147 0.58 3.56 -3.74
CA PHE A 147 1.95 3.56 -3.21
C PHE A 147 2.55 2.16 -3.30
N MET A 148 3.76 2.07 -3.81
CA MET A 148 4.59 0.88 -3.72
C MET A 148 5.52 1.02 -2.53
N ILE A 149 5.62 -0.01 -1.70
CA ILE A 149 6.34 0.03 -0.42
C ILE A 149 7.26 -1.19 -0.34
N SER A 150 8.52 -0.93 0.01
CA SER A 150 9.49 -1.98 0.31
C SER A 150 9.35 -2.44 1.76
N ASN A 151 9.32 -3.75 1.96
CA ASN A 151 9.33 -4.37 3.28
C ASN A 151 10.74 -4.72 3.77
N LYS A 152 11.77 -4.15 3.14
CA LYS A 152 13.16 -4.36 3.51
C LYS A 152 13.51 -3.64 4.81
N ARG A 153 14.46 -4.21 5.54
CA ARG A 153 15.00 -3.61 6.76
C ARG A 153 15.62 -2.23 6.48
N GLY A 154 15.28 -1.24 7.31
CA GLY A 154 15.80 0.12 7.20
C GLY A 154 14.81 1.12 6.60
N PHE A 155 13.66 0.63 6.14
CA PHE A 155 12.54 1.45 5.73
C PHE A 155 11.36 1.23 6.67
N TRP A 156 10.72 2.30 7.10
CA TRP A 156 9.59 2.25 8.02
C TRP A 156 8.43 3.01 7.42
N HIS A 157 7.25 2.53 7.70
CA HIS A 157 6.02 3.24 7.40
C HIS A 157 5.10 3.26 8.61
N LYS A 158 4.12 4.14 8.60
CA LYS A 158 3.02 4.15 9.55
C LYS A 158 1.79 4.78 8.92
N ALA A 159 0.63 4.24 9.27
CA ALA A 159 -0.64 4.91 9.02
C ALA A 159 -0.86 5.98 10.10
N GLY A 160 -1.24 7.18 9.68
CA GLY A 160 -1.72 8.21 10.58
C GLY A 160 -3.11 7.87 11.11
N GLN A 161 -3.40 8.28 12.33
CA GLN A 161 -4.74 8.14 12.90
C GLN A 161 -5.76 8.84 11.99
N SER A 162 -6.92 8.21 11.80
CA SER A 162 -8.04 8.79 11.05
C SER A 162 -9.28 8.87 11.90
N SER A 163 -10.00 9.99 11.83
CA SER A 163 -11.30 10.18 12.49
C SER A 163 -12.48 9.75 11.62
N ILE A 164 -12.21 9.43 10.35
CA ILE A 164 -13.19 8.92 9.39
C ILE A 164 -12.78 7.55 8.88
N GLN A 165 -13.73 6.84 8.27
CA GLN A 165 -13.44 5.59 7.59
C GLN A 165 -12.37 5.78 6.53
N ARG A 166 -11.39 4.87 6.51
CA ARG A 166 -10.34 4.82 5.51
C ARG A 166 -10.16 3.38 5.06
N ARG A 167 -10.51 3.13 3.80
CA ARG A 167 -10.38 1.81 3.19
C ARG A 167 -9.16 1.80 2.27
N VAL A 168 -8.35 0.77 2.42
CA VAL A 168 -7.12 0.59 1.64
C VAL A 168 -7.02 -0.86 1.21
N CYS A 169 -6.72 -1.09 -0.07
CA CYS A 169 -6.36 -2.42 -0.55
C CYS A 169 -4.84 -2.57 -0.55
N SER A 170 -4.34 -3.64 0.07
CA SER A 170 -2.95 -4.07 -0.05
C SER A 170 -2.85 -5.22 -1.05
N PHE A 171 -1.82 -5.19 -1.88
CA PHE A 171 -1.46 -6.25 -2.83
C PHE A 171 -0.01 -6.62 -2.59
N ASP A 172 0.24 -7.86 -2.19
CA ASP A 172 1.52 -8.29 -1.64
C ASP A 172 2.26 -9.18 -2.65
N PHE A 173 3.54 -8.89 -2.86
CA PHE A 173 4.40 -9.55 -3.84
C PHE A 173 5.69 -10.03 -3.19
N ASN A 174 6.09 -11.25 -3.55
CA ASN A 174 7.42 -11.76 -3.23
C ASN A 174 8.31 -11.56 -4.47
N THR A 175 9.33 -10.73 -4.35
CA THR A 175 10.23 -10.40 -5.46
C THR A 175 11.40 -11.38 -5.58
N ASN A 176 11.59 -12.28 -4.60
CA ASN A 176 12.74 -13.17 -4.50
C ASN A 176 14.10 -12.44 -4.55
N ASP A 177 14.11 -11.14 -4.31
CA ASP A 177 15.34 -10.35 -4.14
C ASP A 177 15.91 -10.62 -2.73
N SER A 178 16.80 -11.59 -2.64
CA SER A 178 17.54 -11.93 -1.41
C SER A 178 18.80 -11.10 -1.26
#